data_3bb8e251230785d750d3c035b6ae40a9
#
_entry.id   3bb8e251230785d750d3c035b6ae40a9
#
_cell.length_a   1.000
_cell.length_b   1.000
_cell.length_c   1.000
_cell.angle_alpha   90.00
_cell.angle_beta   90.00
_cell.angle_gamma   90.00
#
_symmetry.space_group_name_H-M   'P 1'
#
loop_
_entity.id
_entity.type
_entity.pdbx_description
1 polymer ?
#
loop_
_entity_poly.entity_id
_entity_poly.type
_entity_poly.pdbx_seq_one_letter_code
_entity_poly.pdbx_strand_id
1 'polypeptide(L)'
;MAFEARIAKGPGVEAVFAARADLIERAISEALARGCSGIISFGTAGGLAPDLKPGTVIIASVVSGPLGKIETDPEWSARLFDAFAGTPVSGRAVRGRMAGVAAPLTGEREKSALYRSTGALAVDMESHIAGAIAAARGLPFAVCRAIVDPAWRSLPRAATAGLRDDGTTTVLPILRELLRQPSQLGALLRLAGDARVARTSLVQARHAIWG
;
A
#
# COMPACT_ATOMS: atom_id res chain seq x y z
N MET A 1 -2.07 -4.09 6.19
CA MET A 1 -1.55 -5.16 7.11
C MET A 1 -1.55 -4.67 8.57
N ALA A 2 -1.51 -5.56 9.58
CA ALA A 2 -1.57 -5.19 11.00
C ALA A 2 -0.50 -4.17 11.44
N PHE A 3 0.73 -4.25 10.90
CA PHE A 3 1.78 -3.29 11.24
C PHE A 3 1.52 -1.89 10.67
N GLU A 4 0.91 -1.78 9.49
CA GLU A 4 0.54 -0.50 8.85
C GLU A 4 -0.54 0.22 9.66
N ALA A 5 -1.59 -0.52 10.06
CA ALA A 5 -2.62 0.01 10.93
C ALA A 5 -2.06 0.52 12.26
N ARG A 6 -1.06 -0.19 12.82
CA ARG A 6 -0.37 0.25 14.04
C ARG A 6 0.44 1.54 13.84
N ILE A 7 1.04 1.73 12.66
CA ILE A 7 1.73 2.97 12.30
C ILE A 7 0.72 4.10 12.11
N ALA A 8 -0.38 3.85 11.38
CA ALA A 8 -1.40 4.85 11.08
C ALA A 8 -2.15 5.34 12.32
N LYS A 9 -2.35 4.48 13.33
CA LYS A 9 -3.16 4.76 14.52
C LYS A 9 -2.67 5.98 15.30
N GLY A 10 -3.61 6.81 15.72
CA GLY A 10 -3.35 8.01 16.53
C GLY A 10 -4.61 8.81 16.79
N PRO A 11 -4.52 9.97 17.45
CA PRO A 11 -5.67 10.84 17.70
C PRO A 11 -6.37 11.19 16.39
N GLY A 12 -7.71 11.09 16.36
CA GLY A 12 -8.52 11.37 15.18
C GLY A 12 -8.38 10.39 14.02
N VAL A 13 -7.64 9.28 14.18
CA VAL A 13 -7.45 8.26 13.14
C VAL A 13 -7.98 6.92 13.61
N GLU A 14 -9.00 6.43 12.94
CA GLU A 14 -9.45 5.06 13.08
C GLU A 14 -8.81 4.17 12.00
N ALA A 15 -7.97 3.22 12.42
CA ALA A 15 -7.23 2.37 11.52
C ALA A 15 -7.86 0.97 11.41
N VAL A 16 -8.23 0.59 10.20
CA VAL A 16 -8.76 -0.73 9.86
C VAL A 16 -7.84 -1.44 8.87
N PHE A 17 -7.82 -2.77 8.87
CA PHE A 17 -7.02 -3.56 7.95
C PHE A 17 -7.64 -4.95 7.75
N ALA A 18 -7.51 -5.47 6.53
CA ALA A 18 -7.76 -6.87 6.17
C ALA A 18 -7.04 -7.16 4.85
N ALA A 19 -6.85 -8.42 4.50
CA ALA A 19 -6.30 -8.81 3.19
C ALA A 19 -7.41 -9.22 2.20
N ARG A 20 -8.58 -9.61 2.69
CA ARG A 20 -9.74 -9.94 1.85
C ARG A 20 -10.63 -8.71 1.64
N ALA A 21 -11.12 -8.56 0.42
CA ALA A 21 -11.95 -7.43 0.01
C ALA A 21 -13.22 -7.29 0.88
N ASP A 22 -13.95 -8.38 1.11
CA ASP A 22 -15.18 -8.38 1.92
C ASP A 22 -14.95 -7.97 3.37
N LEU A 23 -13.81 -8.38 3.94
CA LEU A 23 -13.45 -8.01 5.31
C LEU A 23 -13.03 -6.54 5.42
N ILE A 24 -12.30 -6.01 4.43
CA ILE A 24 -11.92 -4.59 4.44
C ILE A 24 -13.12 -3.69 4.19
N GLU A 25 -14.04 -4.06 3.30
CA GLU A 25 -15.30 -3.34 3.06
C GLU A 25 -16.15 -3.24 4.34
N ARG A 26 -16.31 -4.36 5.04
CA ARG A 26 -17.02 -4.40 6.31
C ARG A 26 -16.35 -3.53 7.37
N ALA A 27 -15.05 -3.69 7.55
CA ALA A 27 -14.29 -2.93 8.56
C ALA A 27 -14.34 -1.41 8.30
N ILE A 28 -14.22 -0.97 7.03
CA ILE A 28 -14.38 0.43 6.66
C ILE A 28 -15.81 0.90 6.95
N SER A 29 -16.82 0.12 6.59
CA SER A 29 -18.23 0.48 6.83
C SER A 29 -18.55 0.62 8.30
N GLU A 30 -18.03 -0.27 9.15
CA GLU A 30 -18.16 -0.19 10.61
C GLU A 30 -17.44 1.03 11.20
N ALA A 31 -16.24 1.38 10.68
CA ALA A 31 -15.51 2.58 11.09
C ALA A 31 -16.27 3.86 10.72
N LEU A 32 -16.81 3.93 9.51
CA LEU A 32 -17.60 5.07 9.04
C LEU A 32 -18.90 5.27 9.83
N ALA A 33 -19.52 4.22 10.32
CA ALA A 33 -20.69 4.31 11.18
C ALA A 33 -20.41 5.00 12.53
N ARG A 34 -19.14 5.09 12.95
CA ARG A 34 -18.68 5.82 14.13
C ARG A 34 -18.33 7.29 13.86
N GLY A 35 -18.48 7.76 12.63
CA GLY A 35 -18.32 9.16 12.26
C GLY A 35 -16.92 9.53 11.80
N CYS A 36 -16.57 9.20 10.55
CA CYS A 36 -15.33 9.62 9.90
C CYS A 36 -15.61 10.69 8.84
N SER A 37 -14.71 11.67 8.70
CA SER A 37 -14.83 12.78 7.74
C SER A 37 -14.12 12.51 6.41
N GLY A 38 -13.40 11.39 6.26
CA GLY A 38 -12.69 11.00 5.04
C GLY A 38 -12.01 9.66 5.18
N ILE A 39 -11.52 9.13 4.08
CA ILE A 39 -10.81 7.84 4.02
C ILE A 39 -9.43 8.04 3.42
N ILE A 40 -8.40 7.59 4.13
CA ILE A 40 -7.04 7.50 3.59
C ILE A 40 -6.60 6.06 3.48
N SER A 41 -6.16 5.64 2.29
CA SER A 41 -5.47 4.37 2.09
C SER A 41 -3.99 4.54 2.42
N PHE A 42 -3.57 4.04 3.58
CA PHE A 42 -2.22 4.22 4.11
C PHE A 42 -1.52 2.88 4.32
N GLY A 43 -0.32 2.69 3.75
CA GLY A 43 0.39 1.43 3.87
C GLY A 43 1.48 1.22 2.81
N THR A 44 1.78 -0.03 2.51
CA THR A 44 2.76 -0.43 1.49
C THR A 44 2.11 -0.72 0.14
N ALA A 45 2.92 -0.66 -0.93
CA ALA A 45 2.50 -1.00 -2.30
C ALA A 45 3.66 -1.62 -3.07
N GLY A 46 3.34 -2.39 -4.10
CA GLY A 46 4.31 -2.84 -5.09
C GLY A 46 4.65 -1.71 -6.08
N GLY A 47 5.93 -1.56 -6.43
CA GLY A 47 6.38 -0.63 -7.46
C GLY A 47 6.11 -1.16 -8.86
N LEU A 48 5.63 -0.30 -9.74
CA LEU A 48 5.43 -0.59 -11.17
C LEU A 48 6.40 0.20 -12.05
N ALA A 49 6.63 1.47 -11.75
CA ALA A 49 7.60 2.29 -12.47
C ALA A 49 9.03 1.81 -12.18
N PRO A 50 9.89 1.70 -13.23
CA PRO A 50 11.18 1.02 -13.11
C PRO A 50 12.22 1.78 -12.28
N ASP A 51 12.05 3.07 -12.07
CA ASP A 51 12.95 3.95 -11.34
C ASP A 51 12.63 4.07 -9.84
N LEU A 52 11.48 3.56 -9.39
CA LEU A 52 11.07 3.67 -8.00
C LEU A 52 11.79 2.65 -7.12
N LYS A 53 12.40 3.15 -6.06
CA LYS A 53 13.15 2.35 -5.08
C LYS A 53 12.28 1.99 -3.87
N PRO A 54 12.62 0.93 -3.11
CA PRO A 54 11.98 0.66 -1.82
C PRO A 54 12.01 1.90 -0.92
N GLY A 55 10.88 2.17 -0.25
CA GLY A 55 10.70 3.33 0.59
C GLY A 55 10.34 4.63 -0.13
N THR A 56 10.22 4.65 -1.48
CA THR A 56 9.58 5.76 -2.18
C THR A 56 8.12 5.85 -1.73
N VAL A 57 7.67 7.05 -1.37
CA VAL A 57 6.28 7.31 -0.93
C VAL A 57 5.48 7.86 -2.09
N ILE A 58 4.36 7.23 -2.38
CA ILE A 58 3.41 7.64 -3.43
C ILE A 58 2.22 8.33 -2.78
N ILE A 59 1.96 9.57 -3.19
CA ILE A 59 0.68 10.24 -2.98
C ILE A 59 -0.10 10.10 -4.28
N ALA A 60 -1.15 9.29 -4.26
CA ALA A 60 -1.90 9.04 -5.49
C ALA A 60 -2.80 10.22 -5.87
N SER A 61 -2.83 10.52 -7.18
CA SER A 61 -3.81 11.44 -7.77
C SER A 61 -5.06 10.70 -8.25
N VAL A 62 -4.92 9.41 -8.54
CA VAL A 62 -6.00 8.55 -9.00
C VAL A 62 -5.63 7.09 -8.74
N VAL A 63 -6.63 6.28 -8.41
CA VAL A 63 -6.54 4.82 -8.34
C VAL A 63 -7.42 4.22 -9.42
N SER A 64 -6.85 3.37 -10.27
CA SER A 64 -7.59 2.66 -11.33
C SER A 64 -7.55 1.16 -11.05
N GLY A 65 -8.69 0.49 -11.08
CA GLY A 65 -8.78 -0.93 -10.77
C GLY A 65 -10.10 -1.56 -11.21
N PRO A 66 -10.43 -2.75 -10.71
CA PRO A 66 -11.66 -3.47 -11.07
C PRO A 66 -12.95 -2.69 -10.80
N LEU A 67 -12.92 -1.76 -9.85
CA LEU A 67 -14.05 -0.91 -9.49
C LEU A 67 -14.07 0.43 -10.24
N GLY A 68 -13.27 0.56 -11.30
CA GLY A 68 -13.20 1.76 -12.15
C GLY A 68 -12.04 2.68 -11.78
N LYS A 69 -12.17 3.94 -12.23
CA LYS A 69 -11.22 5.02 -11.98
C LYS A 69 -11.76 5.89 -10.85
N ILE A 70 -11.01 6.03 -9.78
CA ILE A 70 -11.37 6.78 -8.58
C ILE A 70 -10.34 7.89 -8.38
N GLU A 71 -10.74 9.12 -8.45
CA GLU A 71 -9.89 10.27 -8.19
C GLU A 71 -9.74 10.50 -6.69
N THR A 72 -8.55 10.88 -6.26
CA THR A 72 -8.33 11.31 -4.88
C THR A 72 -8.72 12.78 -4.72
N ASP A 73 -9.01 13.18 -3.49
CA ASP A 73 -9.24 14.58 -3.18
C ASP A 73 -7.96 15.40 -3.47
N PRO A 74 -8.00 16.37 -4.38
CA PRO A 74 -6.80 17.07 -4.85
C PRO A 74 -6.18 17.95 -3.76
N GLU A 75 -7.00 18.59 -2.93
CA GLU A 75 -6.52 19.47 -1.87
C GLU A 75 -5.90 18.65 -0.73
N TRP A 76 -6.55 17.56 -0.33
CA TRP A 76 -6.00 16.67 0.69
C TRP A 76 -4.70 16.02 0.20
N SER A 77 -4.65 15.53 -1.04
CA SER A 77 -3.44 14.96 -1.65
C SER A 77 -2.31 15.99 -1.75
N ALA A 78 -2.62 17.26 -2.05
CA ALA A 78 -1.63 18.34 -2.02
C ALA A 78 -1.10 18.56 -0.61
N ARG A 79 -1.98 18.73 0.39
CA ARG A 79 -1.59 18.88 1.79
C ARG A 79 -0.72 17.74 2.30
N LEU A 80 -1.04 16.47 1.93
CA LEU A 80 -0.22 15.32 2.30
C LEU A 80 1.19 15.41 1.70
N PHE A 81 1.29 15.80 0.44
CA PHE A 81 2.58 15.93 -0.25
C PHE A 81 3.42 17.09 0.32
N ASP A 82 2.79 18.23 0.56
CA ASP A 82 3.44 19.44 1.08
C ASP A 82 3.94 19.25 2.53
N ALA A 83 3.24 18.42 3.32
CA ALA A 83 3.66 18.04 4.67
C ALA A 83 5.03 17.32 4.70
N PHE A 84 5.48 16.78 3.57
CA PHE A 84 6.80 16.14 3.48
C PHE A 84 7.95 17.14 3.31
N ALA A 85 7.67 18.41 3.00
CA ALA A 85 8.72 19.42 2.82
C ALA A 85 9.62 19.53 4.06
N GLY A 86 10.94 19.51 3.86
CA GLY A 86 11.91 19.55 4.96
C GLY A 86 12.04 18.29 5.80
N THR A 87 11.29 17.22 5.49
CA THR A 87 11.37 15.93 6.20
C THR A 87 12.26 14.92 5.46
N PRO A 88 12.67 13.82 6.11
CA PRO A 88 13.44 12.74 5.44
C PRO A 88 12.69 12.08 4.27
N VAL A 89 11.37 12.26 4.16
CA VAL A 89 10.54 11.73 3.07
C VAL A 89 10.59 12.62 1.82
N SER A 90 10.89 13.90 1.95
CA SER A 90 10.84 14.91 0.88
C SER A 90 11.53 14.46 -0.42
N GLY A 91 12.78 13.95 -0.32
CA GLY A 91 13.56 13.51 -1.48
C GLY A 91 13.13 12.16 -2.09
N ARG A 92 12.09 11.52 -1.54
CA ARG A 92 11.59 10.21 -2.00
C ARG A 92 10.07 10.14 -2.11
N ALA A 93 9.39 11.27 -2.03
CA ALA A 93 7.95 11.35 -2.25
C ALA A 93 7.67 11.74 -3.70
N VAL A 94 6.70 11.07 -4.31
CA VAL A 94 6.24 11.37 -5.68
C VAL A 94 4.72 11.36 -5.74
N ARG A 95 4.16 12.17 -6.64
CA ARG A 95 2.72 12.15 -6.95
C ARG A 95 2.50 11.39 -8.25
N GLY A 96 1.44 10.60 -8.32
CA GLY A 96 1.12 9.89 -9.55
C GLY A 96 -0.07 8.97 -9.46
N ARG A 97 -0.27 8.17 -10.51
CA ARG A 97 -1.36 7.20 -10.59
C ARG A 97 -1.00 5.92 -9.82
N MET A 98 -2.02 5.28 -9.25
CA MET A 98 -1.90 3.93 -8.72
C MET A 98 -2.88 2.98 -9.39
N ALA A 99 -2.50 1.71 -9.42
CA ALA A 99 -3.37 0.62 -9.84
C ALA A 99 -3.90 -0.14 -8.61
N GLY A 100 -5.18 -0.49 -8.63
CA GLY A 100 -5.78 -1.45 -7.72
C GLY A 100 -5.94 -2.79 -8.41
N VAL A 101 -5.61 -3.89 -7.72
CA VAL A 101 -5.73 -5.25 -8.26
C VAL A 101 -6.39 -6.19 -7.25
N ALA A 102 -7.04 -7.25 -7.73
CA ALA A 102 -7.69 -8.23 -6.86
C ALA A 102 -6.72 -9.29 -6.31
N ALA A 103 -5.53 -9.44 -6.93
CA ALA A 103 -4.52 -10.40 -6.52
C ALA A 103 -3.11 -9.78 -6.61
N PRO A 104 -2.16 -10.22 -5.77
CA PRO A 104 -0.81 -9.66 -5.78
C PRO A 104 -0.08 -9.96 -7.07
N LEU A 105 0.62 -8.96 -7.62
CA LEU A 105 1.52 -9.14 -8.75
C LEU A 105 2.88 -9.63 -8.23
N THR A 106 3.25 -10.85 -8.58
CA THR A 106 4.46 -11.48 -8.06
C THR A 106 5.65 -11.42 -9.02
N GLY A 107 5.39 -11.24 -10.31
CA GLY A 107 6.40 -11.26 -11.37
C GLY A 107 6.73 -9.88 -11.94
N GLU A 108 8.00 -9.67 -12.32
CA GLU A 108 8.46 -8.45 -12.98
C GLU A 108 7.75 -8.19 -14.31
N ARG A 109 7.44 -9.25 -15.07
CA ARG A 109 6.73 -9.13 -16.36
C ARG A 109 5.32 -8.60 -16.18
N GLU A 110 4.60 -9.08 -15.16
CA GLU A 110 3.24 -8.62 -14.82
C GLU A 110 3.25 -7.16 -14.40
N LYS A 111 4.18 -6.76 -13.52
CA LYS A 111 4.38 -5.38 -13.10
C LYS A 111 4.68 -4.46 -14.29
N SER A 112 5.62 -4.87 -15.15
CA SER A 112 5.98 -4.12 -16.35
C SER A 112 4.83 -4.00 -17.35
N ALA A 113 4.03 -5.05 -17.54
CA ALA A 113 2.85 -5.01 -18.40
C ALA A 113 1.80 -4.03 -17.86
N LEU A 114 1.52 -4.07 -16.56
CA LEU A 114 0.57 -3.15 -15.92
C LEU A 114 1.06 -1.68 -16.00
N TYR A 115 2.36 -1.44 -15.77
CA TYR A 115 2.95 -0.12 -15.93
C TYR A 115 2.75 0.43 -17.34
N ARG A 116 3.09 -0.35 -18.38
CA ARG A 116 2.95 0.08 -19.79
C ARG A 116 1.51 0.35 -20.19
N SER A 117 0.55 -0.42 -19.66
CA SER A 117 -0.86 -0.26 -20.03
C SER A 117 -1.57 0.87 -19.30
N THR A 118 -1.11 1.24 -18.08
CA THR A 118 -1.84 2.19 -17.22
C THR A 118 -1.07 3.46 -16.89
N GLY A 119 0.27 3.42 -16.98
CA GLY A 119 1.14 4.49 -16.47
C GLY A 119 1.10 4.63 -14.94
N ALA A 120 0.54 3.64 -14.22
CA ALA A 120 0.49 3.67 -12.77
C ALA A 120 1.87 3.43 -12.16
N LEU A 121 2.26 4.26 -11.20
CA LEU A 121 3.57 4.19 -10.54
C LEU A 121 3.67 3.00 -9.57
N ALA A 122 2.56 2.65 -8.93
CA ALA A 122 2.49 1.61 -7.91
C ALA A 122 1.16 0.85 -7.97
N VAL A 123 1.11 -0.28 -7.28
CA VAL A 123 -0.05 -1.17 -7.21
C VAL A 123 -0.30 -1.66 -5.79
N ASP A 124 -1.55 -1.75 -5.38
CA ASP A 124 -1.98 -2.40 -4.16
C ASP A 124 -3.33 -3.14 -4.35
N MET A 125 -3.84 -3.74 -3.27
CA MET A 125 -5.06 -4.55 -3.32
C MET A 125 -6.24 -3.89 -2.60
N GLU A 126 -6.05 -2.79 -1.89
CA GLU A 126 -7.06 -2.20 -1.00
C GLU A 126 -7.49 -0.78 -1.39
N SER A 127 -6.63 0.01 -2.05
CA SER A 127 -6.93 1.42 -2.35
C SER A 127 -8.15 1.60 -3.24
N HIS A 128 -8.36 0.71 -4.22
CA HIS A 128 -9.53 0.79 -5.09
C HIS A 128 -10.85 0.50 -4.34
N ILE A 129 -10.81 -0.38 -3.34
CA ILE A 129 -11.95 -0.69 -2.49
C ILE A 129 -12.27 0.51 -1.58
N ALA A 130 -11.25 1.01 -0.87
CA ALA A 130 -11.39 2.16 0.02
C ALA A 130 -11.91 3.41 -0.73
N GLY A 131 -11.38 3.65 -1.92
CA GLY A 131 -11.80 4.76 -2.77
C GLY A 131 -13.23 4.60 -3.29
N ALA A 132 -13.65 3.40 -3.69
CA ALA A 132 -15.03 3.13 -4.12
C ALA A 132 -16.04 3.38 -2.99
N ILE A 133 -15.70 2.98 -1.76
CA ILE A 133 -16.54 3.24 -0.58
C ILE A 133 -16.62 4.76 -0.29
N ALA A 134 -15.49 5.46 -0.38
CA ALA A 134 -15.46 6.91 -0.19
C ALA A 134 -16.36 7.62 -1.23
N ALA A 135 -16.19 7.27 -2.50
CA ALA A 135 -16.99 7.83 -3.59
C ALA A 135 -18.50 7.57 -3.41
N ALA A 136 -18.89 6.34 -3.05
CA ALA A 136 -20.29 5.99 -2.81
C ALA A 136 -20.91 6.75 -1.63
N ARG A 137 -20.09 7.31 -0.73
CA ARG A 137 -20.54 8.05 0.45
C ARG A 137 -20.27 9.56 0.38
N GLY A 138 -19.75 10.05 -0.75
CA GLY A 138 -19.41 11.47 -0.92
C GLY A 138 -18.32 11.94 0.04
N LEU A 139 -17.41 11.04 0.46
CA LEU A 139 -16.33 11.36 1.39
C LEU A 139 -15.03 11.66 0.62
N PRO A 140 -14.21 12.60 1.11
CA PRO A 140 -12.87 12.81 0.56
C PRO A 140 -12.02 11.54 0.72
N PHE A 141 -11.22 11.27 -0.31
CA PHE A 141 -10.35 10.09 -0.38
C PHE A 141 -8.91 10.49 -0.70
N ALA A 142 -7.97 9.93 0.03
CA ALA A 142 -6.55 10.11 -0.22
C ALA A 142 -5.80 8.77 -0.18
N VAL A 143 -4.59 8.75 -0.75
CA VAL A 143 -3.72 7.57 -0.74
C VAL A 143 -2.28 7.99 -0.44
N CYS A 144 -1.67 7.31 0.54
CA CYS A 144 -0.26 7.44 0.89
C CYS A 144 0.35 6.04 1.04
N ARG A 145 1.16 5.61 0.07
CA ARG A 145 1.73 4.26 0.04
C ARG A 145 3.25 4.30 -0.11
N ALA A 146 3.97 3.47 0.63
CA ALA A 146 5.41 3.29 0.48
C ALA A 146 5.72 2.04 -0.33
N ILE A 147 6.62 2.16 -1.30
CA ILE A 147 7.04 1.03 -2.14
C ILE A 147 7.82 0.03 -1.29
N VAL A 148 7.36 -1.24 -1.26
CA VAL A 148 8.03 -2.35 -0.57
C VAL A 148 8.79 -3.25 -1.53
N ASP A 149 8.19 -3.58 -2.68
CA ASP A 149 8.77 -4.46 -3.69
C ASP A 149 8.81 -3.72 -5.04
N PRO A 150 9.98 -3.22 -5.47
CA PRO A 150 10.12 -2.43 -6.70
C PRO A 150 9.81 -3.25 -7.96
N ALA A 151 9.67 -2.58 -9.10
CA ALA A 151 9.29 -3.19 -10.38
C ALA A 151 10.20 -4.37 -10.80
N TRP A 152 11.49 -4.27 -10.51
CA TRP A 152 12.52 -5.29 -10.83
C TRP A 152 12.62 -6.42 -9.80
N ARG A 153 11.71 -6.49 -8.82
CA ARG A 153 11.71 -7.52 -7.79
C ARG A 153 10.55 -8.49 -7.97
N SER A 154 10.86 -9.74 -8.24
CA SER A 154 9.88 -10.81 -8.15
C SER A 154 9.70 -11.22 -6.69
N LEU A 155 8.45 -11.41 -6.27
CA LEU A 155 8.12 -11.88 -4.93
C LEU A 155 8.34 -13.41 -4.85
N PRO A 156 9.14 -13.90 -3.90
CA PRO A 156 9.27 -15.34 -3.68
C PRO A 156 7.94 -15.92 -3.14
N ARG A 157 7.64 -17.16 -3.51
CA ARG A 157 6.43 -17.85 -3.02
C ARG A 157 6.34 -17.90 -1.49
N ALA A 158 7.48 -18.02 -0.82
CA ALA A 158 7.55 -17.97 0.63
C ALA A 158 6.98 -16.66 1.21
N ALA A 159 7.12 -15.52 0.51
CA ALA A 159 6.60 -14.23 1.01
C ALA A 159 5.06 -14.18 0.99
N THR A 160 4.42 -14.78 0.00
CA THR A 160 2.95 -14.82 -0.12
C THR A 160 2.32 -15.95 0.70
N ALA A 161 3.06 -17.03 0.97
CA ALA A 161 2.56 -18.21 1.70
C ALA A 161 2.16 -17.90 3.16
N GLY A 162 2.75 -16.88 3.77
CA GLY A 162 2.47 -16.49 5.15
C GLY A 162 1.32 -15.51 5.34
N LEU A 163 0.80 -14.92 4.28
CA LEU A 163 -0.27 -13.92 4.36
C LEU A 163 -1.62 -14.60 4.63
N ARG A 164 -2.32 -14.11 5.65
CA ARG A 164 -3.67 -14.57 6.02
C ARG A 164 -4.75 -13.59 5.53
N ASP A 165 -5.98 -14.08 5.42
CA ASP A 165 -7.16 -13.30 5.00
C ASP A 165 -7.45 -12.09 5.91
N ASP A 166 -7.09 -12.18 7.18
CA ASP A 166 -7.22 -11.10 8.15
C ASP A 166 -6.10 -10.04 8.09
N GLY A 167 -5.16 -10.16 7.13
CA GLY A 167 -4.03 -9.24 6.96
C GLY A 167 -2.89 -9.45 7.97
N THR A 168 -2.92 -10.53 8.76
CA THR A 168 -1.81 -10.96 9.60
C THR A 168 -0.84 -11.88 8.83
N THR A 169 0.36 -12.04 9.34
CA THR A 169 1.36 -12.93 8.73
C THR A 169 1.71 -14.05 9.70
N THR A 170 1.70 -15.29 9.21
CA THR A 170 2.14 -16.46 9.97
C THR A 170 3.49 -16.97 9.46
N VAL A 171 4.36 -17.33 10.38
CA VAL A 171 5.76 -17.74 10.07
C VAL A 171 5.83 -19.18 9.59
N LEU A 172 4.97 -20.06 10.08
CA LEU A 172 5.04 -21.49 9.79
C LEU A 172 4.91 -21.85 8.30
N PRO A 173 3.95 -21.28 7.53
CA PRO A 173 3.90 -21.50 6.08
C PRO A 173 5.16 -21.01 5.34
N ILE A 174 5.75 -19.88 5.78
CA ILE A 174 6.99 -19.35 5.24
C ILE A 174 8.14 -20.34 5.44
N LEU A 175 8.30 -20.85 6.66
CA LEU A 175 9.33 -21.85 6.99
C LEU A 175 9.13 -23.15 6.20
N ARG A 176 7.89 -23.61 6.07
CA ARG A 176 7.57 -24.81 5.28
C ARG A 176 7.96 -24.65 3.80
N GLU A 177 7.68 -23.46 3.24
CA GLU A 177 8.05 -23.17 1.84
C GLU A 177 9.57 -23.04 1.68
N LEU A 178 10.28 -22.47 2.64
CA LEU A 178 11.75 -22.40 2.64
C LEU A 178 12.39 -23.78 2.79
N LEU A 179 11.81 -24.68 3.56
CA LEU A 179 12.29 -26.07 3.64
C LEU A 179 12.14 -26.81 2.30
N ARG A 180 11.07 -26.50 1.53
CA ARG A 180 10.86 -27.06 0.20
C ARG A 180 11.78 -26.45 -0.85
N GLN A 181 12.05 -25.15 -0.73
CA GLN A 181 12.85 -24.38 -1.69
C GLN A 181 13.82 -23.43 -0.96
N PRO A 182 14.95 -23.94 -0.44
CA PRO A 182 15.93 -23.13 0.31
C PRO A 182 16.54 -21.98 -0.51
N SER A 183 16.54 -22.11 -1.82
CA SER A 183 17.02 -21.07 -2.75
C SER A 183 16.26 -19.74 -2.65
N GLN A 184 15.02 -19.74 -2.11
CA GLN A 184 14.23 -18.53 -1.88
C GLN A 184 14.74 -17.67 -0.70
N LEU A 185 15.61 -18.21 0.18
CA LEU A 185 16.07 -17.49 1.38
C LEU A 185 16.71 -16.14 1.04
N GLY A 186 17.60 -16.10 0.05
CA GLY A 186 18.25 -14.86 -0.38
C GLY A 186 17.27 -13.80 -0.90
N ALA A 187 16.24 -14.22 -1.64
CA ALA A 187 15.18 -13.32 -2.11
C ALA A 187 14.32 -12.81 -0.95
N LEU A 188 13.99 -13.67 0.00
CA LEU A 188 13.21 -13.31 1.19
C LEU A 188 13.95 -12.32 2.09
N LEU A 189 15.27 -12.50 2.28
CA LEU A 189 16.09 -11.56 3.05
C LEU A 189 16.18 -10.19 2.38
N ARG A 190 16.31 -10.12 1.05
CA ARG A 190 16.24 -8.86 0.31
C ARG A 190 14.89 -8.18 0.47
N LEU A 191 13.79 -8.92 0.33
CA LEU A 191 12.45 -8.38 0.54
C LEU A 191 12.24 -7.86 1.97
N ALA A 192 12.78 -8.56 2.98
CA ALA A 192 12.75 -8.10 4.37
C ALA A 192 13.52 -6.79 4.57
N GLY A 193 14.65 -6.62 3.88
CA GLY A 193 15.39 -5.35 3.84
C GLY A 193 14.57 -4.22 3.22
N ASP A 194 13.95 -4.48 2.05
CA ASP A 194 13.09 -3.53 1.37
C ASP A 194 11.87 -3.14 2.25
N ALA A 195 11.26 -4.11 2.90
CA ALA A 195 10.14 -3.90 3.83
C ALA A 195 10.53 -3.03 5.04
N ARG A 196 11.77 -3.18 5.55
CA ARG A 196 12.27 -2.31 6.61
C ARG A 196 12.39 -0.86 6.15
N VAL A 197 12.90 -0.62 4.94
CA VAL A 197 13.01 0.72 4.35
C VAL A 197 11.62 1.33 4.13
N ALA A 198 10.69 0.58 3.55
CA ALA A 198 9.31 1.01 3.35
C ALA A 198 8.62 1.37 4.68
N ARG A 199 8.79 0.53 5.71
CA ARG A 199 8.27 0.79 7.06
C ARG A 199 8.83 2.08 7.65
N THR A 200 10.13 2.33 7.51
CA THR A 200 10.75 3.57 7.98
C THR A 200 10.13 4.79 7.29
N SER A 201 9.95 4.73 5.97
CA SER A 201 9.30 5.80 5.20
C SER A 201 7.84 6.02 5.63
N LEU A 202 7.08 4.96 5.92
CA LEU A 202 5.71 5.08 6.44
C LEU A 202 5.67 5.74 7.82
N VAL A 203 6.59 5.40 8.72
CA VAL A 203 6.68 6.04 10.05
C VAL A 203 7.00 7.53 9.88
N GLN A 204 7.95 7.88 9.03
CA GLN A 204 8.30 9.26 8.73
C GLN A 204 7.14 10.03 8.09
N ALA A 205 6.44 9.41 7.12
CA ALA A 205 5.25 9.98 6.50
C ALA A 205 4.13 10.21 7.55
N ARG A 206 3.92 9.23 8.44
CA ARG A 206 2.96 9.35 9.54
C ARG A 206 3.24 10.57 10.43
N HIS A 207 4.50 10.75 10.83
CA HIS A 207 4.90 11.90 11.63
C HIS A 207 4.76 13.23 10.89
N ALA A 208 5.07 13.25 9.59
CA ALA A 208 4.90 14.46 8.78
C ALA A 208 3.43 14.88 8.62
N ILE A 209 2.52 13.90 8.51
CA ILE A 209 1.09 14.15 8.23
C ILE A 209 0.30 14.48 9.51
N TRP A 210 0.60 13.81 10.62
CA TRP A 210 -0.21 13.89 11.86
C TRP A 210 0.62 14.19 13.12
N GLY A 211 1.94 14.35 12.97
CA GLY A 211 2.92 14.58 14.02
C GLY A 211 2.92 15.86 14.62
#